data_d20169d65f1e9b002a9cec14ad33b817
#
_entry.id   d20169d65f1e9b002a9cec14ad33b817
#
_cell.length_a   1.000
_cell.length_b   1.000
_cell.length_c   1.000
_cell.angle_alpha   90.00
_cell.angle_beta   90.00
_cell.angle_gamma   90.00
#
_symmetry.space_group_name_H-M   'P 1'
#
loop_
_entity.id
_entity.type
_entity.pdbx_description
1 polymer ?
#
loop_
_entity_poly.entity_id
_entity_poly.type
_entity_poly.pdbx_seq_one_letter_code
_entity_poly.pdbx_strand_id
1 'polypeptide(L)'
;MKKRKPKERIYVCHTYYHVYVACLKELTLPRAMRGKADLVLSTMSNDFGSLKERAEKSGLFEAVFMFEEKEEHAFPQLARYHEDHGNLVFNLFSRMIFTKLYGKLQQPYVPVDFKKYQDIYVFCDSDPIGYYLNYKKIHYHAVEDGLDCICYYDTARYDNRGHFGLKAFLAAHNLIFIQNGYSKYCVDMEVNNTSILKYPCSKYIEQPREAMVRRLTQDDKNTILRIFMEDLDTLMTQLTTGV
;
A
#
# COMPACT_ATOMS: atom_id res chain seq x y z
N MET A 1 -17.26 23.59 17.06
CA MET A 1 -16.37 23.20 15.93
C MET A 1 -17.14 22.30 14.99
N LYS A 2 -17.36 22.69 13.73
CA LYS A 2 -17.94 21.79 12.71
C LYS A 2 -16.93 20.67 12.47
N LYS A 3 -17.29 19.42 12.73
CA LYS A 3 -16.46 18.25 12.34
C LYS A 3 -16.29 18.34 10.82
N ARG A 4 -15.03 18.49 10.34
CA ARG A 4 -14.75 18.40 8.90
C ARG A 4 -15.19 17.01 8.43
N LYS A 5 -15.90 16.96 7.29
CA LYS A 5 -16.26 15.71 6.65
C LYS A 5 -14.95 14.93 6.35
N PRO A 6 -14.87 13.65 6.69
CA PRO A 6 -13.67 12.88 6.38
C PRO A 6 -13.44 12.84 4.86
N LYS A 7 -12.18 12.81 4.43
CA LYS A 7 -11.80 12.52 3.05
C LYS A 7 -12.22 11.09 2.68
N GLU A 8 -12.46 10.84 1.40
CA GLU A 8 -12.99 9.54 1.01
C GLU A 8 -11.89 8.48 1.03
N ARG A 9 -10.88 8.58 0.17
CA ARG A 9 -9.88 7.53 -0.05
C ARG A 9 -8.47 8.07 -0.09
N ILE A 10 -7.49 7.19 0.20
CA ILE A 10 -6.08 7.45 -0.01
C ILE A 10 -5.37 6.15 -0.42
N TYR A 11 -4.43 6.26 -1.35
CA TYR A 11 -3.59 5.16 -1.83
C TYR A 11 -2.13 5.42 -1.46
N VAL A 12 -1.45 4.43 -0.88
CA VAL A 12 0.00 4.49 -0.59
C VAL A 12 0.71 3.56 -1.56
N CYS A 13 1.49 4.13 -2.47
CA CYS A 13 2.09 3.46 -3.61
C CYS A 13 3.62 3.53 -3.54
N HIS A 14 4.30 2.39 -3.71
CA HIS A 14 5.76 2.25 -3.70
C HIS A 14 6.34 2.03 -5.11
N THR A 15 5.51 1.62 -6.06
CA THR A 15 5.92 1.34 -7.44
C THR A 15 4.99 1.96 -8.46
N TYR A 16 5.43 2.06 -9.70
CA TYR A 16 4.58 2.47 -10.83
C TYR A 16 3.38 1.55 -11.02
N TYR A 17 3.55 0.25 -10.75
CA TYR A 17 2.44 -0.72 -10.80
C TYR A 17 1.35 -0.39 -9.76
N HIS A 18 1.74 0.00 -8.55
CA HIS A 18 0.78 0.41 -7.51
C HIS A 18 -0.02 1.65 -7.94
N VAL A 19 0.64 2.64 -8.53
CA VAL A 19 -0.04 3.82 -9.07
C VAL A 19 -1.00 3.43 -10.19
N TYR A 20 -0.60 2.52 -11.08
CA TYR A 20 -1.48 1.99 -12.11
C TYR A 20 -2.73 1.34 -11.54
N VAL A 21 -2.59 0.47 -10.52
CA VAL A 21 -3.74 -0.17 -9.87
C VAL A 21 -4.61 0.85 -9.14
N ALA A 22 -4.03 1.86 -8.49
CA ALA A 22 -4.78 2.96 -7.89
C ALA A 22 -5.62 3.72 -8.94
N CYS A 23 -5.04 3.99 -10.12
CA CYS A 23 -5.78 4.58 -11.25
C CYS A 23 -6.93 3.67 -11.71
N LEU A 24 -6.71 2.36 -11.86
CA LEU A 24 -7.76 1.42 -12.21
C LEU A 24 -8.91 1.45 -11.20
N LYS A 25 -8.59 1.46 -9.91
CA LYS A 25 -9.60 1.51 -8.83
C LYS A 25 -10.44 2.79 -8.92
N GLU A 26 -9.81 3.95 -9.05
CA GLU A 26 -10.54 5.22 -9.15
C GLU A 26 -11.38 5.33 -10.44
N LEU A 27 -10.85 4.90 -11.58
CA LEU A 27 -11.53 4.98 -12.88
C LEU A 27 -12.67 3.95 -13.01
N THR A 28 -12.68 2.89 -12.23
CA THR A 28 -13.79 1.93 -12.22
C THR A 28 -14.93 2.32 -11.27
N LEU A 29 -14.75 3.34 -10.46
CA LEU A 29 -15.82 3.90 -9.63
C LEU A 29 -16.87 4.64 -10.46
N PRO A 30 -18.10 4.80 -9.93
CA PRO A 30 -19.07 5.73 -10.50
C PRO A 30 -18.48 7.14 -10.63
N ARG A 31 -18.78 7.85 -11.74
CA ARG A 31 -18.20 9.18 -12.03
C ARG A 31 -18.34 10.18 -10.87
N ALA A 32 -19.46 10.16 -10.15
CA ALA A 32 -19.69 11.05 -9.00
C ALA A 32 -18.74 10.80 -7.80
N MET A 33 -18.05 9.66 -7.77
CA MET A 33 -17.12 9.26 -6.72
C MET A 33 -15.65 9.43 -7.12
N ARG A 34 -15.36 9.71 -8.40
CA ARG A 34 -13.99 9.88 -8.92
C ARG A 34 -13.40 11.22 -8.48
N GLY A 35 -12.06 11.31 -8.48
CA GLY A 35 -11.33 12.54 -8.18
C GLY A 35 -11.40 13.00 -6.72
N LYS A 36 -11.75 12.10 -5.81
CA LYS A 36 -11.87 12.37 -4.37
C LYS A 36 -10.88 11.55 -3.52
N ALA A 37 -9.93 10.95 -4.17
CA ALA A 37 -8.86 10.22 -3.52
C ALA A 37 -7.57 11.05 -3.50
N ASP A 38 -6.78 10.87 -2.46
CA ASP A 38 -5.40 11.32 -2.42
C ASP A 38 -4.45 10.18 -2.79
N LEU A 39 -3.27 10.54 -3.30
CA LEU A 39 -2.21 9.61 -3.63
C LEU A 39 -0.96 9.94 -2.81
N VAL A 40 -0.34 8.91 -2.23
CA VAL A 40 0.95 9.00 -1.56
C VAL A 40 1.95 8.16 -2.35
N LEU A 41 3.05 8.76 -2.76
CA LEU A 41 4.16 8.13 -3.46
C LEU A 41 5.33 7.96 -2.49
N SER A 42 5.59 6.71 -2.09
CA SER A 42 6.72 6.39 -1.24
C SER A 42 8.01 6.33 -2.07
N THR A 43 9.00 7.14 -1.70
CA THR A 43 10.29 7.20 -2.38
C THR A 43 11.27 6.10 -1.97
N MET A 44 10.82 5.13 -1.17
CA MET A 44 11.67 4.05 -0.69
C MET A 44 12.19 3.16 -1.83
N SER A 45 11.35 2.86 -2.82
CA SER A 45 11.71 1.99 -3.94
C SER A 45 11.89 2.72 -5.27
N ASN A 46 11.30 3.91 -5.43
CA ASN A 46 11.32 4.69 -6.67
C ASN A 46 11.32 6.19 -6.37
N ASP A 47 11.94 6.98 -7.23
CA ASP A 47 11.90 8.44 -7.15
C ASP A 47 10.64 9.06 -7.81
N PHE A 48 9.95 8.28 -8.66
CA PHE A 48 8.79 8.66 -9.45
C PHE A 48 8.97 9.83 -10.44
N GLY A 49 10.12 10.51 -10.45
CA GLY A 49 10.40 11.63 -11.36
C GLY A 49 9.24 12.64 -11.41
N SER A 50 8.79 12.97 -12.62
CA SER A 50 7.68 13.92 -12.87
C SER A 50 6.28 13.28 -12.79
N LEU A 51 6.16 12.02 -12.35
CA LEU A 51 4.85 11.35 -12.23
C LEU A 51 3.91 12.06 -11.24
N LYS A 52 4.46 12.65 -10.16
CA LYS A 52 3.68 13.44 -9.20
C LYS A 52 2.90 14.55 -9.89
N GLU A 53 3.59 15.40 -10.66
CA GLU A 53 3.00 16.53 -11.35
C GLU A 53 1.96 16.09 -12.39
N ARG A 54 2.23 14.97 -13.10
CA ARG A 54 1.27 14.43 -14.05
C ARG A 54 0.03 13.86 -13.39
N ALA A 55 0.20 13.17 -12.27
CA ALA A 55 -0.93 12.66 -11.48
C ALA A 55 -1.81 13.80 -10.93
N GLU A 56 -1.19 14.89 -10.42
CA GLU A 56 -1.92 16.10 -10.00
C GLU A 56 -2.69 16.75 -11.17
N LYS A 57 -2.04 16.93 -12.32
CA LYS A 57 -2.66 17.52 -13.51
C LYS A 57 -3.77 16.67 -14.12
N SER A 58 -3.78 15.36 -13.88
CA SER A 58 -4.79 14.46 -14.43
C SER A 58 -6.20 14.72 -13.87
N GLY A 59 -6.31 15.32 -12.69
CA GLY A 59 -7.55 15.50 -11.94
C GLY A 59 -8.14 14.19 -11.41
N LEU A 60 -7.42 13.07 -11.52
CA LEU A 60 -7.86 11.78 -11.00
C LEU A 60 -7.69 11.69 -9.47
N PHE A 61 -6.70 12.40 -8.93
CA PHE A 61 -6.44 12.51 -7.49
C PHE A 61 -6.62 13.96 -7.03
N GLU A 62 -7.17 14.14 -5.81
CA GLU A 62 -7.39 15.46 -5.22
C GLU A 62 -6.05 16.11 -4.81
N ALA A 63 -5.15 15.30 -4.26
CA ALA A 63 -3.77 15.72 -3.91
C ALA A 63 -2.80 14.54 -4.06
N VAL A 64 -1.52 14.86 -4.32
CA VAL A 64 -0.44 13.87 -4.40
C VAL A 64 0.68 14.27 -3.44
N PHE A 65 1.06 13.36 -2.56
CA PHE A 65 2.08 13.58 -1.53
C PHE A 65 3.28 12.67 -1.79
N MET A 66 4.48 13.20 -1.54
CA MET A 66 5.68 12.38 -1.46
C MET A 66 5.86 11.90 -0.02
N PHE A 67 6.28 10.66 0.14
CA PHE A 67 6.54 10.06 1.43
C PHE A 67 7.95 9.45 1.46
N GLU A 68 8.82 10.09 2.22
CA GLU A 68 10.17 9.59 2.45
C GLU A 68 10.16 8.59 3.61
N GLU A 69 9.65 7.38 3.34
CA GLU A 69 9.67 6.30 4.32
C GLU A 69 11.10 5.98 4.77
N LYS A 70 11.26 5.68 6.04
CA LYS A 70 12.55 5.31 6.59
C LYS A 70 12.59 3.82 6.90
N GLU A 71 13.47 3.13 6.20
CA GLU A 71 13.74 1.72 6.49
C GLU A 71 14.32 1.54 7.90
N GLU A 72 14.32 0.32 8.36
CA GLU A 72 14.78 -0.03 9.69
C GLU A 72 16.21 0.41 9.98
N HIS A 73 17.11 0.31 9.00
CA HIS A 73 18.51 0.69 9.16
C HIS A 73 18.73 2.18 9.46
N ALA A 74 17.73 3.05 9.15
CA ALA A 74 17.77 4.45 9.55
C ALA A 74 17.60 4.66 11.07
N PHE A 75 17.28 3.60 11.82
CA PHE A 75 17.01 3.65 13.26
C PHE A 75 17.89 2.66 14.03
N PRO A 76 19.17 3.00 14.34
CA PRO A 76 20.10 2.08 15.00
C PRO A 76 19.57 1.47 16.30
N GLN A 77 18.68 2.16 17.01
CA GLN A 77 18.06 1.66 18.23
C GLN A 77 17.15 0.44 18.03
N LEU A 78 16.77 0.10 16.79
CA LEU A 78 15.97 -1.08 16.49
C LEU A 78 16.81 -2.36 16.43
N ALA A 79 18.11 -2.28 16.11
CA ALA A 79 18.98 -3.44 15.85
C ALA A 79 18.95 -4.46 16.99
N ARG A 80 18.99 -4.01 18.24
CA ARG A 80 18.98 -4.90 19.43
C ARG A 80 17.73 -5.78 19.55
N TYR A 81 16.64 -5.46 18.85
CA TYR A 81 15.40 -6.25 18.89
C TYR A 81 15.32 -7.33 17.81
N HIS A 82 16.35 -7.41 16.94
CA HIS A 82 16.53 -8.49 15.96
C HIS A 82 17.46 -9.58 16.45
N GLU A 83 18.17 -9.36 17.55
CA GLU A 83 19.06 -10.36 18.11
C GLU A 83 18.26 -11.60 18.52
N ASP A 84 18.81 -12.78 18.17
CA ASP A 84 18.26 -14.05 18.66
C ASP A 84 18.80 -14.31 20.07
N HIS A 85 17.90 -14.28 21.03
CA HIS A 85 18.22 -14.53 22.42
C HIS A 85 18.24 -16.03 22.78
N GLY A 86 18.11 -16.93 21.79
CA GLY A 86 18.05 -18.37 22.04
C GLY A 86 16.80 -18.84 22.81
N ASN A 87 15.85 -17.94 23.06
CA ASN A 87 14.63 -18.22 23.81
C ASN A 87 13.41 -17.59 23.12
N LEU A 88 12.42 -18.43 22.79
CA LEU A 88 11.21 -18.02 22.07
C LEU A 88 10.45 -16.87 22.76
N VAL A 89 10.36 -16.91 24.10
CA VAL A 89 9.61 -15.89 24.86
C VAL A 89 10.29 -14.54 24.77
N PHE A 90 11.62 -14.49 24.94
CA PHE A 90 12.38 -13.25 24.79
C PHE A 90 12.34 -12.73 23.36
N ASN A 91 12.48 -13.60 22.36
CA ASN A 91 12.40 -13.21 20.95
C ASN A 91 11.02 -12.63 20.59
N LEU A 92 9.93 -13.22 21.08
CA LEU A 92 8.58 -12.67 20.88
C LEU A 92 8.41 -11.32 21.58
N PHE A 93 8.97 -11.16 22.78
CA PHE A 93 8.90 -9.89 23.52
C PHE A 93 9.69 -8.79 22.80
N SER A 94 10.90 -9.09 22.33
CA SER A 94 11.71 -8.19 21.49
C SER A 94 10.94 -7.77 20.24
N ARG A 95 10.30 -8.70 19.55
CA ARG A 95 9.49 -8.42 18.37
C ARG A 95 8.26 -7.55 18.68
N MET A 96 7.62 -7.72 19.84
CA MET A 96 6.52 -6.85 20.27
C MET A 96 6.99 -5.40 20.46
N ILE A 97 8.15 -5.22 21.10
CA ILE A 97 8.76 -3.89 21.30
C ILE A 97 9.15 -3.31 19.94
N PHE A 98 9.87 -4.07 19.12
CA PHE A 98 10.25 -3.68 17.76
C PHE A 98 9.06 -3.13 16.97
N THR A 99 7.98 -3.91 16.88
CA THR A 99 6.78 -3.54 16.14
C THR A 99 6.23 -2.17 16.56
N LYS A 100 6.13 -1.93 17.86
CA LYS A 100 5.60 -0.66 18.39
C LYS A 100 6.56 0.49 18.19
N LEU A 101 7.86 0.25 18.43
CA LEU A 101 8.88 1.28 18.31
C LEU A 101 9.07 1.68 16.84
N TYR A 102 9.16 0.73 15.92
CA TYR A 102 9.33 1.02 14.50
C TYR A 102 8.15 1.85 13.96
N GLY A 103 6.92 1.45 14.24
CA GLY A 103 5.74 2.24 13.85
C GLY A 103 5.71 3.64 14.49
N LYS A 104 6.20 3.79 15.73
CA LYS A 104 6.32 5.11 16.39
C LYS A 104 7.37 5.99 15.70
N LEU A 105 8.49 5.42 15.31
CA LEU A 105 9.62 6.14 14.69
C LEU A 105 9.27 6.67 13.29
N GLN A 106 8.31 6.05 12.60
CA GLN A 106 7.82 6.56 11.31
C GLN A 106 7.02 7.87 11.43
N GLN A 107 6.45 8.17 12.60
CA GLN A 107 5.49 9.27 12.76
C GLN A 107 5.97 10.62 12.23
N PRO A 108 7.24 11.06 12.38
CA PRO A 108 7.70 12.35 11.86
C PRO A 108 7.74 12.45 10.34
N TYR A 109 7.81 11.32 9.63
CA TYR A 109 8.00 11.25 8.18
C TYR A 109 6.67 11.13 7.41
N VAL A 110 5.60 10.70 8.10
CA VAL A 110 4.29 10.48 7.50
C VAL A 110 3.70 11.79 6.98
N PRO A 111 3.39 11.89 5.66
CA PRO A 111 3.05 13.17 5.04
C PRO A 111 1.63 13.66 5.33
N VAL A 112 0.75 12.76 5.80
CA VAL A 112 -0.68 13.05 6.00
C VAL A 112 -1.21 12.45 7.29
N ASP A 113 -2.29 13.01 7.81
CA ASP A 113 -3.04 12.40 8.91
C ASP A 113 -4.04 11.37 8.36
N PHE A 114 -3.66 10.09 8.34
CA PHE A 114 -4.47 8.99 7.83
C PHE A 114 -5.83 8.85 8.55
N LYS A 115 -5.99 9.34 9.77
CA LYS A 115 -7.29 9.32 10.48
C LYS A 115 -8.36 10.19 9.83
N LYS A 116 -7.99 11.02 8.86
CA LYS A 116 -8.93 11.86 8.11
C LYS A 116 -9.57 11.14 6.93
N TYR A 117 -9.13 9.93 6.61
CA TYR A 117 -9.62 9.15 5.47
C TYR A 117 -10.57 8.04 5.94
N GLN A 118 -11.55 7.74 5.10
CA GLN A 118 -12.49 6.63 5.32
C GLN A 118 -11.83 5.31 4.93
N ASP A 119 -11.28 5.26 3.72
CA ASP A 119 -10.64 4.09 3.16
C ASP A 119 -9.15 4.37 2.85
N ILE A 120 -8.28 3.53 3.34
CA ILE A 120 -6.83 3.63 3.17
C ILE A 120 -6.35 2.36 2.49
N TYR A 121 -5.77 2.48 1.30
CA TYR A 121 -5.24 1.37 0.53
C TYR A 121 -3.72 1.37 0.55
N VAL A 122 -3.12 0.25 0.94
CA VAL A 122 -1.66 0.09 1.06
C VAL A 122 -1.22 -1.14 0.26
N PHE A 123 -0.31 -0.95 -0.69
CA PHE A 123 0.15 -2.02 -1.55
C PHE A 123 1.24 -2.89 -0.90
N CYS A 124 2.17 -2.26 -0.21
CA CYS A 124 3.21 -2.96 0.54
C CYS A 124 3.01 -2.74 2.03
N ASP A 125 2.11 -3.48 2.66
CA ASP A 125 1.95 -3.35 4.11
C ASP A 125 3.11 -3.98 4.91
N SER A 126 4.03 -4.70 4.25
CA SER A 126 5.32 -5.11 4.82
C SER A 126 6.26 -3.94 5.11
N ASP A 127 6.07 -2.82 4.41
CA ASP A 127 6.89 -1.62 4.51
C ASP A 127 6.56 -0.81 5.78
N PRO A 128 7.37 0.21 6.11
CA PRO A 128 7.22 1.01 7.33
C PRO A 128 5.82 1.55 7.59
N ILE A 129 5.07 1.86 6.50
CA ILE A 129 3.69 2.34 6.60
C ILE A 129 2.77 1.33 7.32
N GLY A 130 2.94 0.03 7.08
CA GLY A 130 2.16 -1.00 7.76
C GLY A 130 2.39 -0.99 9.27
N TYR A 131 3.64 -0.88 9.70
CA TYR A 131 3.99 -0.72 11.12
C TYR A 131 3.39 0.54 11.73
N TYR A 132 3.44 1.67 11.00
CA TYR A 132 2.87 2.93 11.45
C TYR A 132 1.35 2.84 11.64
N LEU A 133 0.61 2.32 10.66
CA LEU A 133 -0.84 2.19 10.72
C LEU A 133 -1.26 1.29 11.90
N ASN A 134 -0.54 0.18 12.11
CA ASN A 134 -0.79 -0.70 13.26
C ASN A 134 -0.44 -0.05 14.60
N TYR A 135 0.65 0.73 14.69
CA TYR A 135 0.98 1.52 15.87
C TYR A 135 -0.12 2.53 16.20
N LYS A 136 -0.62 3.25 15.18
CA LYS A 136 -1.69 4.27 15.33
C LYS A 136 -3.08 3.68 15.46
N LYS A 137 -3.24 2.36 15.32
CA LYS A 137 -4.52 1.63 15.36
C LYS A 137 -5.48 2.14 14.28
N ILE A 138 -4.99 2.33 13.08
CA ILE A 138 -5.73 2.81 11.92
C ILE A 138 -6.05 1.61 11.02
N HIS A 139 -7.32 1.44 10.67
CA HIS A 139 -7.74 0.40 9.73
C HIS A 139 -7.33 0.76 8.31
N TYR A 140 -6.96 -0.26 7.54
CA TYR A 140 -6.55 -0.13 6.14
C TYR A 140 -6.89 -1.39 5.36
N HIS A 141 -6.94 -1.25 4.05
CA HIS A 141 -7.05 -2.32 3.08
C HIS A 141 -5.66 -2.59 2.50
N ALA A 142 -5.20 -3.82 2.56
CA ALA A 142 -4.00 -4.21 1.84
C ALA A 142 -4.36 -4.49 0.38
N VAL A 143 -3.43 -4.24 -0.53
CA VAL A 143 -3.56 -4.58 -1.95
C VAL A 143 -2.33 -5.37 -2.36
N GLU A 144 -2.54 -6.43 -3.11
CA GLU A 144 -1.47 -7.28 -3.64
C GLU A 144 -0.42 -6.47 -4.40
N ASP A 145 0.82 -6.57 -3.98
CA ASP A 145 1.98 -5.93 -4.62
C ASP A 145 2.48 -6.66 -5.86
N GLY A 146 2.02 -7.87 -6.07
CA GLY A 146 2.39 -8.74 -7.18
C GLY A 146 2.23 -10.21 -6.78
N LEU A 147 2.47 -11.10 -7.74
CA LEU A 147 2.22 -12.53 -7.56
C LEU A 147 3.12 -13.17 -6.50
N ASP A 148 4.32 -12.66 -6.30
CA ASP A 148 5.29 -13.24 -5.36
C ASP A 148 4.85 -13.11 -3.90
N CYS A 149 4.16 -12.02 -3.55
CA CYS A 149 3.85 -11.73 -2.16
C CYS A 149 2.91 -12.75 -1.50
N ILE A 150 2.04 -13.40 -2.28
CA ILE A 150 1.04 -14.33 -1.76
C ILE A 150 0.93 -15.68 -2.51
N CYS A 151 1.43 -15.76 -3.75
CA CYS A 151 1.27 -16.94 -4.59
C CYS A 151 2.51 -17.85 -4.56
N TYR A 152 3.68 -17.30 -4.85
CA TYR A 152 4.90 -18.07 -4.97
C TYR A 152 5.65 -18.22 -3.65
N TYR A 153 5.82 -17.12 -2.94
CA TYR A 153 6.57 -17.09 -1.68
C TYR A 153 5.69 -17.15 -0.45
N ASP A 154 4.53 -16.50 -0.48
CA ASP A 154 3.80 -16.14 0.73
C ASP A 154 4.76 -15.46 1.73
N THR A 155 5.16 -14.24 1.41
CA THR A 155 6.16 -13.49 2.18
C THR A 155 5.84 -13.42 3.67
N ALA A 156 4.55 -13.32 4.03
CA ALA A 156 4.13 -13.32 5.43
C ALA A 156 4.55 -14.60 6.17
N ARG A 157 4.40 -15.77 5.52
CA ARG A 157 4.79 -17.06 6.11
C ARG A 157 6.28 -17.28 6.04
N TYR A 158 6.93 -16.88 4.95
CA TYR A 158 8.37 -17.01 4.80
C TYR A 158 9.12 -16.19 5.85
N ASP A 159 8.77 -14.93 6.01
CA ASP A 159 9.40 -14.02 6.98
C ASP A 159 9.09 -14.40 8.44
N ASN A 160 8.00 -15.12 8.65
CA ASN A 160 7.56 -15.54 9.96
C ASN A 160 7.68 -17.05 10.20
N ARG A 161 8.45 -17.76 9.39
CA ARG A 161 8.72 -19.20 9.55
C ARG A 161 9.13 -19.52 10.99
N GLY A 162 8.79 -20.74 11.42
CA GLY A 162 8.88 -21.11 12.83
C GLY A 162 7.77 -20.47 13.67
N HIS A 163 6.91 -21.30 14.23
CA HIS A 163 5.77 -20.89 15.07
C HIS A 163 4.80 -19.88 14.42
N PHE A 164 4.60 -19.98 13.08
CA PHE A 164 3.74 -19.05 12.34
C PHE A 164 2.35 -18.90 12.94
N GLY A 165 1.70 -20.00 13.35
CA GLY A 165 0.38 -19.96 13.97
C GLY A 165 0.31 -19.09 15.22
N LEU A 166 1.30 -19.21 16.12
CA LEU A 166 1.43 -18.37 17.30
C LEU A 166 1.66 -16.91 16.92
N LYS A 167 2.56 -16.65 15.98
CA LYS A 167 2.85 -15.29 15.49
C LYS A 167 1.62 -14.65 14.85
N ALA A 168 0.87 -15.38 14.02
CA ALA A 168 -0.38 -14.91 13.41
C ALA A 168 -1.45 -14.58 14.47
N PHE A 169 -1.58 -15.41 15.51
CA PHE A 169 -2.44 -15.11 16.64
C PHE A 169 -2.04 -13.81 17.35
N LEU A 170 -0.76 -13.62 17.62
CA LEU A 170 -0.25 -12.38 18.22
C LEU A 170 -0.47 -11.16 17.32
N ALA A 171 -0.33 -11.30 16.00
CA ALA A 171 -0.61 -10.23 15.04
C ALA A 171 -2.09 -9.85 15.01
N ALA A 172 -2.99 -10.84 15.04
CA ALA A 172 -4.44 -10.61 15.14
C ALA A 172 -4.84 -9.87 16.41
N HIS A 173 -3.99 -9.90 17.47
CA HIS A 173 -4.19 -9.16 18.72
C HIS A 173 -3.37 -7.85 18.79
N ASN A 174 -2.72 -7.46 17.70
CA ASN A 174 -1.85 -6.26 17.61
C ASN A 174 -0.68 -6.28 18.61
N LEU A 175 -0.17 -7.45 18.94
CA LEU A 175 1.04 -7.59 19.75
C LEU A 175 2.30 -7.52 18.91
N ILE A 176 2.29 -8.17 17.75
CA ILE A 176 3.32 -8.04 16.71
C ILE A 176 2.66 -7.62 15.39
N PHE A 177 3.47 -7.29 14.38
CA PHE A 177 3.01 -7.04 13.04
C PHE A 177 3.35 -8.22 12.11
N ILE A 178 2.40 -8.60 11.27
CA ILE A 178 2.59 -9.48 10.11
C ILE A 178 1.78 -8.90 8.96
N GLN A 179 2.41 -8.78 7.80
CA GLN A 179 1.85 -8.28 6.54
C GLN A 179 0.80 -9.23 5.93
N ASN A 180 0.29 -8.85 4.77
CA ASN A 180 -0.58 -9.67 3.91
C ASN A 180 -1.86 -10.14 4.60
N GLY A 181 -2.57 -9.22 5.25
CA GLY A 181 -3.87 -9.50 5.86
C GLY A 181 -3.85 -10.04 7.28
N TYR A 182 -2.70 -10.48 7.80
CA TYR A 182 -2.63 -11.09 9.13
C TYR A 182 -2.70 -10.08 10.28
N SER A 183 -2.40 -8.81 10.05
CA SER A 183 -2.44 -7.82 11.11
C SER A 183 -3.85 -7.47 11.56
N LYS A 184 -4.01 -7.02 12.81
CA LYS A 184 -5.31 -6.67 13.40
C LYS A 184 -6.04 -5.57 12.63
N TYR A 185 -5.33 -4.56 12.17
CA TYR A 185 -5.92 -3.36 11.55
C TYR A 185 -6.01 -3.46 10.03
N CYS A 186 -5.47 -4.51 9.41
CA CYS A 186 -5.80 -4.85 8.03
C CYS A 186 -7.22 -5.42 8.00
N VAL A 187 -8.13 -4.70 7.34
CA VAL A 187 -9.56 -5.09 7.20
C VAL A 187 -9.68 -6.27 6.27
N ASP A 188 -9.11 -6.11 5.08
CA ASP A 188 -9.05 -7.10 4.02
C ASP A 188 -7.79 -6.90 3.17
N MET A 189 -7.54 -7.83 2.25
CA MET A 189 -6.50 -7.72 1.25
C MET A 189 -7.06 -8.06 -0.12
N GLU A 190 -7.00 -7.09 -1.02
CA GLU A 190 -7.41 -7.26 -2.41
C GLU A 190 -6.33 -8.02 -3.19
N VAL A 191 -6.71 -9.14 -3.77
CA VAL A 191 -5.84 -10.00 -4.57
C VAL A 191 -6.39 -10.14 -5.99
N ASN A 192 -5.51 -10.25 -6.97
CA ASN A 192 -5.90 -10.34 -8.37
C ASN A 192 -6.65 -11.65 -8.70
N ASN A 193 -6.22 -12.75 -8.11
CA ASN A 193 -6.80 -14.08 -8.34
C ASN A 193 -6.64 -14.95 -7.10
N THR A 194 -7.76 -15.35 -6.50
CA THR A 194 -7.76 -16.19 -5.31
C THR A 194 -7.47 -17.66 -5.60
N SER A 195 -7.64 -18.12 -6.83
CA SER A 195 -7.45 -19.54 -7.21
C SER A 195 -5.99 -20.01 -7.20
N ILE A 196 -5.04 -19.06 -7.26
CA ILE A 196 -3.60 -19.33 -7.30
C ILE A 196 -2.92 -19.14 -5.95
N LEU A 197 -3.68 -18.80 -4.91
CA LEU A 197 -3.12 -18.57 -3.59
C LEU A 197 -2.52 -19.84 -3.00
N LYS A 198 -1.29 -19.74 -2.51
CA LYS A 198 -0.62 -20.87 -1.85
C LYS A 198 -1.28 -21.21 -0.52
N TYR A 199 -1.72 -20.20 0.21
CA TYR A 199 -2.42 -20.35 1.49
C TYR A 199 -3.60 -19.38 1.57
N PRO A 200 -4.83 -19.89 1.72
CA PRO A 200 -6.00 -19.04 1.83
C PRO A 200 -5.98 -18.25 3.15
N CYS A 201 -6.45 -17.00 3.09
CA CYS A 201 -6.72 -16.16 4.24
C CYS A 201 -8.16 -15.64 4.14
N SER A 202 -8.90 -15.67 5.24
CA SER A 202 -10.29 -15.22 5.27
C SER A 202 -10.49 -13.74 4.93
N LYS A 203 -9.43 -12.96 4.95
CA LYS A 203 -9.44 -11.54 4.60
C LYS A 203 -9.15 -11.28 3.11
N TYR A 204 -8.79 -12.29 2.33
CA TYR A 204 -8.50 -12.10 0.91
C TYR A 204 -9.79 -11.96 0.12
N ILE A 205 -9.88 -10.88 -0.66
CA ILE A 205 -10.98 -10.59 -1.59
C ILE A 205 -10.44 -10.51 -3.01
N GLU A 206 -11.12 -11.20 -3.93
CA GLU A 206 -10.72 -11.19 -5.33
C GLU A 206 -11.12 -9.88 -6.02
N GLN A 207 -10.13 -9.24 -6.63
CA GLN A 207 -10.29 -8.01 -7.42
C GLN A 207 -9.51 -8.14 -8.74
N PRO A 208 -10.07 -8.81 -9.76
CA PRO A 208 -9.36 -9.09 -11.01
C PRO A 208 -9.02 -7.80 -11.76
N ARG A 209 -7.73 -7.52 -11.95
CA ARG A 209 -7.25 -6.30 -12.63
C ARG A 209 -7.71 -6.25 -14.09
N GLU A 210 -7.75 -7.40 -14.76
CA GLU A 210 -8.25 -7.51 -16.13
C GLU A 210 -9.73 -7.09 -16.24
N ALA A 211 -10.56 -7.47 -15.28
CA ALA A 211 -11.97 -7.06 -15.25
C ALA A 211 -12.10 -5.52 -15.06
N MET A 212 -11.20 -4.90 -14.29
CA MET A 212 -11.16 -3.44 -14.16
C MET A 212 -10.78 -2.79 -15.51
N VAL A 213 -9.73 -3.27 -16.17
CA VAL A 213 -9.26 -2.75 -17.48
C VAL A 213 -10.36 -2.84 -18.54
N ARG A 214 -11.12 -3.94 -18.59
CA ARG A 214 -12.22 -4.12 -19.55
C ARG A 214 -13.35 -3.09 -19.37
N ARG A 215 -13.49 -2.51 -18.19
CA ARG A 215 -14.52 -1.49 -17.87
C ARG A 215 -14.11 -0.07 -18.24
N LEU A 216 -12.84 0.17 -18.57
CA LEU A 216 -12.33 1.49 -18.88
C LEU A 216 -12.82 1.96 -20.25
N THR A 217 -13.27 3.20 -20.31
CA THR A 217 -13.51 3.92 -21.55
C THR A 217 -12.19 4.34 -22.21
N GLN A 218 -12.25 4.80 -23.46
CA GLN A 218 -11.03 5.33 -24.12
C GLN A 218 -10.48 6.56 -23.37
N ASP A 219 -11.34 7.42 -22.85
CA ASP A 219 -10.93 8.59 -22.05
C ASP A 219 -10.24 8.18 -20.74
N ASP A 220 -10.75 7.13 -20.08
CA ASP A 220 -10.10 6.57 -18.90
C ASP A 220 -8.67 6.05 -19.22
N LYS A 221 -8.52 5.35 -20.34
CA LYS A 221 -7.20 4.87 -20.80
C LYS A 221 -6.26 6.04 -21.14
N ASN A 222 -6.77 7.07 -21.79
CA ASN A 222 -6.00 8.28 -22.10
C ASN A 222 -5.56 9.00 -20.82
N THR A 223 -6.41 9.01 -19.78
CA THR A 223 -6.05 9.57 -18.47
C THR A 223 -4.87 8.81 -17.85
N ILE A 224 -4.88 7.47 -17.88
CA ILE A 224 -3.76 6.66 -17.41
C ILE A 224 -2.50 6.97 -18.22
N LEU A 225 -2.60 7.00 -19.55
CA LEU A 225 -1.44 7.30 -20.41
C LEU A 225 -0.81 8.65 -20.08
N ARG A 226 -1.62 9.71 -19.85
CA ARG A 226 -1.11 11.04 -19.45
C ARG A 226 -0.39 11.04 -18.10
N ILE A 227 -0.75 10.16 -17.19
CA ILE A 227 -0.04 10.02 -15.91
C ILE A 227 1.33 9.35 -16.10
N PHE A 228 1.42 8.34 -16.99
CA PHE A 228 2.62 7.51 -17.11
C PHE A 228 3.58 7.94 -18.21
N MET A 229 3.12 8.66 -19.24
CA MET A 229 3.95 9.09 -20.36
C MET A 229 4.31 10.58 -20.27
N GLU A 230 5.58 10.89 -20.43
CA GLU A 230 6.07 12.29 -20.35
C GLU A 230 5.70 13.09 -21.59
N ASP A 231 5.74 12.50 -22.77
CA ASP A 231 5.56 13.16 -24.08
C ASP A 231 4.37 12.59 -24.87
N LEU A 232 3.25 12.30 -24.18
CA LEU A 232 2.10 11.73 -24.86
C LEU A 232 1.57 12.62 -25.99
N ASP A 233 1.52 13.94 -25.78
CA ASP A 233 1.01 14.89 -26.78
C ASP A 233 1.94 14.93 -28.02
N THR A 234 3.24 14.86 -27.82
CA THR A 234 4.23 14.74 -28.90
C THR A 234 4.08 13.43 -29.66
N LEU A 235 3.93 12.31 -28.93
CA LEU A 235 3.73 11.00 -29.53
C LEU A 235 2.42 10.93 -30.33
N MET A 236 1.33 11.46 -29.79
CA MET A 236 0.03 11.51 -30.47
C MET A 236 0.07 12.38 -31.72
N THR A 237 0.81 13.49 -31.69
CA THR A 237 1.03 14.36 -32.87
C THR A 237 1.80 13.61 -33.96
N GLN A 238 2.88 12.92 -33.61
CA GLN A 238 3.66 12.12 -34.55
C GLN A 238 2.83 11.01 -35.20
N LEU A 239 2.01 10.30 -34.40
CA LEU A 239 1.13 9.24 -34.92
C LEU A 239 0.04 9.77 -35.84
N THR A 240 -0.44 11.00 -35.63
CA THR A 240 -1.51 11.62 -36.47
C THR A 240 -0.93 12.31 -37.72
N THR A 241 0.31 12.78 -37.68
CA THR A 241 0.94 13.48 -38.80
C THR A 241 1.71 12.53 -39.74
N GLY A 242 1.91 11.28 -39.36
CA GLY A 242 2.58 10.27 -40.20
C GLY A 242 4.07 10.52 -40.40
N VAL A 243 4.73 11.27 -39.52
CA VAL A 243 6.17 11.55 -39.53
C VAL A 243 6.87 10.72 -38.47
#